data_6d84922d0a2b72da0904198ab2328c43
#
_entry.id   6d84922d0a2b72da0904198ab2328c43
#
_cell.length_a   1.000
_cell.length_b   1.000
_cell.length_c   1.000
_cell.angle_alpha   90.00
_cell.angle_beta   90.00
_cell.angle_gamma   90.00
#
_symmetry.space_group_name_H-M   'P 1'
#
loop_
_entity.id
_entity.type
_entity.pdbx_description
1 polymer ?
#
loop_
_entity_poly.entity_id
_entity_poly.type
_entity_poly.pdbx_seq_one_letter_code
_entity_poly.pdbx_strand_id
1 'polypeptide(L)'
;MSSSEPRVDPLTRACYGIGSIAYGIKDNGFGYFLLFYYSQVLGLPSAQASLAIFVALLLDAASDPIVGIMSDRLHSRWGRRHPLMYASAIPIAASFYFLWNPPELSPDQLFLYLIVLAALVRTCLTFFEVPSTALAPELTDLYDERTILASIRYFFGWAGGIMIAAIAYGFLFVDTPELDGRLIPGGYELYGLIGASIMFIAILISAVGTHHRIPTLGQPPAKRKMSFMELIRETRESLSNRSFMAIFIFGIFSATGSGFAGALSIYLYTYLWQLSSKATAPLILSGILSAAIATYAAPALSRRLGKKRAAMIFAFLAGILVPLPVALRLVGLMPENGSAALLPALIAFNVVAIAQVIAASTLVSSMMADIVDESELETGRRSEGIFFAARSFISKSLSGLGIVFATILLEIVSFPPSADPANLDTDIVWRLGAGYVPAVVGFFVFAIIGINGYRLTREQHEANLVLLAEREAS
;
A
#
# COMPACT_ATOMS: atom_id res chain seq x y z
N MET A 1 9.31 42.66 -2.34
CA MET A 1 9.05 42.22 -3.74
C MET A 1 9.01 40.73 -3.73
N SER A 2 7.81 40.10 -3.70
CA SER A 2 7.65 38.65 -3.73
C SER A 2 8.02 38.20 -5.16
N SER A 3 9.20 37.61 -5.32
CA SER A 3 9.53 36.84 -6.51
C SER A 3 8.56 35.65 -6.53
N SER A 4 7.55 35.71 -7.40
CA SER A 4 6.70 34.57 -7.68
C SER A 4 7.56 33.51 -8.36
N GLU A 5 8.17 32.64 -7.56
CA GLU A 5 8.81 31.43 -8.12
C GLU A 5 7.78 30.69 -9.00
N PRO A 6 8.17 30.33 -10.21
CA PRO A 6 7.24 29.73 -11.15
C PRO A 6 6.77 28.39 -10.59
N ARG A 7 5.44 28.27 -10.41
CA ARG A 7 4.81 27.00 -10.06
C ARG A 7 5.17 25.92 -11.08
N VAL A 8 5.26 24.68 -10.65
CA VAL A 8 5.42 23.55 -11.58
C VAL A 8 4.22 23.53 -12.53
N ASP A 9 4.46 23.48 -13.83
CA ASP A 9 3.38 23.49 -14.82
C ASP A 9 2.47 22.27 -14.68
N PRO A 10 1.18 22.36 -15.03
CA PRO A 10 0.21 21.29 -14.84
C PRO A 10 0.58 19.99 -15.57
N LEU A 11 1.22 20.08 -16.74
CA LEU A 11 1.63 18.92 -17.52
C LEU A 11 2.75 18.16 -16.82
N THR A 12 3.76 18.87 -16.34
CA THR A 12 4.85 18.28 -15.54
C THR A 12 4.31 17.61 -14.28
N ARG A 13 3.36 18.24 -13.56
CA ARG A 13 2.72 17.63 -12.39
C ARG A 13 1.99 16.33 -12.75
N ALA A 14 1.20 16.34 -13.84
CA ALA A 14 0.48 15.15 -14.31
C ALA A 14 1.45 14.04 -14.71
N CYS A 15 2.45 14.34 -15.54
CA CYS A 15 3.48 13.38 -15.94
C CYS A 15 4.23 12.80 -14.75
N TYR A 16 4.60 13.63 -13.79
CA TYR A 16 5.25 13.19 -12.56
C TYR A 16 4.39 12.21 -11.78
N GLY A 17 3.09 12.49 -11.63
CA GLY A 17 2.16 11.65 -10.89
C GLY A 17 1.84 10.33 -11.58
N ILE A 18 1.69 10.32 -12.91
CA ILE A 18 1.32 9.14 -13.72
C ILE A 18 2.29 7.98 -13.47
N GLY A 19 3.57 8.24 -13.24
CA GLY A 19 4.54 7.19 -12.90
C GLY A 19 4.14 6.34 -11.70
N SER A 20 3.37 6.89 -10.76
CA SER A 20 2.90 6.17 -9.58
C SER A 20 1.87 5.08 -9.87
N ILE A 21 1.27 5.07 -11.08
CA ILE A 21 0.42 3.96 -11.55
C ILE A 21 1.19 2.63 -11.47
N ALA A 22 2.49 2.64 -11.82
CA ALA A 22 3.32 1.44 -11.75
C ALA A 22 3.40 0.86 -10.32
N TYR A 23 3.54 1.73 -9.33
CA TYR A 23 3.49 1.36 -7.92
C TYR A 23 2.12 0.78 -7.53
N GLY A 24 1.03 1.44 -7.92
CA GLY A 24 -0.32 0.98 -7.63
C GLY A 24 -0.65 -0.39 -8.22
N ILE A 25 -0.23 -0.66 -9.45
CA ILE A 25 -0.41 -1.96 -10.14
C ILE A 25 0.35 -3.06 -9.36
N LYS A 26 1.63 -2.81 -9.02
CA LYS A 26 2.42 -3.76 -8.25
C LYS A 26 1.79 -4.04 -6.88
N ASP A 27 1.44 -3.01 -6.12
CA ASP A 27 0.88 -3.19 -4.79
C ASP A 27 -0.45 -3.94 -4.81
N ASN A 28 -1.31 -3.66 -5.78
CA ASN A 28 -2.57 -4.37 -5.96
C ASN A 28 -2.33 -5.84 -6.32
N GLY A 29 -1.44 -6.11 -7.29
CA GLY A 29 -1.09 -7.47 -7.68
C GLY A 29 -0.56 -8.30 -6.51
N PHE A 30 0.40 -7.76 -5.77
CA PHE A 30 1.01 -8.46 -4.62
C PHE A 30 0.06 -8.60 -3.43
N GLY A 31 -0.79 -7.60 -3.18
CA GLY A 31 -1.67 -7.58 -2.02
C GLY A 31 -2.94 -8.42 -2.17
N TYR A 32 -3.46 -8.56 -3.38
CA TYR A 32 -4.75 -9.21 -3.62
C TYR A 32 -4.66 -10.50 -4.44
N PHE A 33 -3.80 -10.54 -5.48
CA PHE A 33 -3.84 -11.62 -6.47
C PHE A 33 -2.72 -12.65 -6.34
N LEU A 34 -1.51 -12.22 -5.96
CA LEU A 34 -0.31 -13.06 -6.11
C LEU A 34 -0.38 -14.34 -5.27
N LEU A 35 -0.80 -14.24 -4.00
CA LEU A 35 -0.98 -15.41 -3.14
C LEU A 35 -2.01 -16.37 -3.73
N PHE A 36 -3.16 -15.84 -4.15
CA PHE A 36 -4.24 -16.65 -4.72
C PHE A 36 -3.82 -17.32 -6.03
N TYR A 37 -3.18 -16.58 -6.94
CA TYR A 37 -2.73 -17.09 -8.22
C TYR A 37 -1.76 -18.27 -8.05
N TYR A 38 -0.71 -18.09 -7.26
CA TYR A 38 0.26 -19.16 -7.06
C TYR A 38 -0.30 -20.34 -6.27
N SER A 39 -1.20 -20.11 -5.30
CA SER A 39 -1.75 -21.21 -4.49
C SER A 39 -2.97 -21.88 -5.10
N GLN A 40 -3.91 -21.14 -5.65
CA GLN A 40 -5.17 -21.71 -6.12
C GLN A 40 -5.16 -22.05 -7.62
N VAL A 41 -4.43 -21.26 -8.43
CA VAL A 41 -4.40 -21.49 -9.88
C VAL A 41 -3.22 -22.40 -10.27
N LEU A 42 -2.04 -22.15 -9.69
CA LEU A 42 -0.83 -22.92 -10.01
C LEU A 42 -0.54 -24.08 -9.04
N GLY A 43 -1.31 -24.22 -7.94
CA GLY A 43 -1.23 -25.35 -7.02
C GLY A 43 -0.02 -25.33 -6.07
N LEU A 44 0.69 -24.22 -5.94
CA LEU A 44 1.79 -24.10 -4.96
C LEU A 44 1.21 -24.05 -3.53
N PRO A 45 1.75 -24.78 -2.54
CA PRO A 45 1.29 -24.67 -1.16
C PRO A 45 1.30 -23.22 -0.67
N SER A 46 0.21 -22.78 -0.01
CA SER A 46 0.03 -21.38 0.44
C SER A 46 1.19 -20.89 1.32
N ALA A 47 1.73 -21.77 2.17
CA ALA A 47 2.88 -21.47 3.02
C ALA A 47 4.14 -21.10 2.20
N GLN A 48 4.40 -21.85 1.12
CA GLN A 48 5.52 -21.57 0.22
C GLN A 48 5.28 -20.25 -0.54
N ALA A 49 4.08 -20.03 -1.08
CA ALA A 49 3.75 -18.82 -1.80
C ALA A 49 3.89 -17.57 -0.91
N SER A 50 3.36 -17.59 0.32
CA SER A 50 3.48 -16.48 1.25
C SER A 50 4.91 -16.24 1.73
N LEU A 51 5.69 -17.29 1.96
CA LEU A 51 7.11 -17.18 2.32
C LEU A 51 7.90 -16.50 1.20
N ALA A 52 7.67 -16.89 -0.06
CA ALA A 52 8.29 -16.25 -1.21
C ALA A 52 7.98 -14.75 -1.29
N ILE A 53 6.71 -14.38 -1.12
CA ILE A 53 6.26 -12.98 -1.11
C ILE A 53 6.90 -12.22 0.06
N PHE A 54 6.98 -12.83 1.23
CA PHE A 54 7.59 -12.22 2.42
C PHE A 54 9.10 -11.99 2.24
N VAL A 55 9.82 -12.96 1.69
CA VAL A 55 11.25 -12.83 1.37
C VAL A 55 11.46 -11.69 0.37
N ALA A 56 10.63 -11.59 -0.67
CA ALA A 56 10.70 -10.49 -1.63
C ALA A 56 10.48 -9.12 -0.98
N LEU A 57 9.60 -9.05 0.02
CA LEU A 57 9.36 -7.83 0.82
C LEU A 57 10.59 -7.41 1.65
N LEU A 58 11.26 -8.37 2.27
CA LEU A 58 12.49 -8.10 3.03
C LEU A 58 13.61 -7.58 2.12
N LEU A 59 13.75 -8.16 0.92
CA LEU A 59 14.72 -7.70 -0.08
C LEU A 59 14.41 -6.29 -0.59
N ASP A 60 13.13 -5.97 -0.81
CA ASP A 60 12.67 -4.61 -1.17
C ASP A 60 13.08 -3.59 -0.10
N ALA A 61 12.77 -3.88 1.16
CA ALA A 61 13.12 -3.01 2.28
C ALA A 61 14.64 -2.80 2.43
N ALA A 62 15.44 -3.81 2.10
CA ALA A 62 16.90 -3.72 2.11
C ALA A 62 17.46 -2.95 0.89
N SER A 63 16.79 -3.01 -0.26
CA SER A 63 17.24 -2.36 -1.50
C SER A 63 16.96 -0.86 -1.51
N ASP A 64 15.91 -0.37 -0.85
CA ASP A 64 15.51 1.04 -0.83
C ASP A 64 16.66 2.00 -0.43
N PRO A 65 17.39 1.80 0.69
CA PRO A 65 18.50 2.65 1.07
C PRO A 65 19.67 2.60 0.07
N ILE A 66 19.95 1.42 -0.48
CA ILE A 66 21.03 1.20 -1.44
C ILE A 66 20.76 2.00 -2.71
N VAL A 67 19.56 1.88 -3.26
CA VAL A 67 19.14 2.62 -4.46
C VAL A 67 19.10 4.12 -4.18
N GLY A 68 18.67 4.54 -2.98
CA GLY A 68 18.71 5.93 -2.56
C GLY A 68 20.13 6.53 -2.63
N ILE A 69 21.10 5.85 -2.02
CA ILE A 69 22.50 6.26 -2.04
C ILE A 69 23.06 6.28 -3.48
N MET A 70 22.73 5.26 -4.27
CA MET A 70 23.16 5.17 -5.66
C MET A 70 22.58 6.32 -6.49
N SER A 71 21.28 6.60 -6.36
CA SER A 71 20.60 7.69 -7.04
C SER A 71 21.19 9.07 -6.68
N ASP A 72 21.57 9.28 -5.41
CA ASP A 72 22.15 10.53 -4.94
C ASP A 72 23.59 10.76 -5.47
N ARG A 73 24.34 9.69 -5.68
CA ARG A 73 25.74 9.74 -6.15
C ARG A 73 25.88 9.70 -7.67
N LEU A 74 24.82 9.39 -8.39
CA LEU A 74 24.88 9.30 -9.84
C LEU A 74 25.06 10.70 -10.47
N HIS A 75 26.06 10.84 -11.33
CA HIS A 75 26.33 12.04 -12.10
C HIS A 75 26.23 11.70 -13.59
N SER A 76 25.28 12.28 -14.29
CA SER A 76 25.11 12.07 -15.72
C SER A 76 24.59 13.32 -16.43
N ARG A 77 24.70 13.34 -17.77
CA ARG A 77 24.08 14.36 -18.61
C ARG A 77 22.55 14.45 -18.48
N TRP A 78 21.91 13.38 -17.97
CA TRP A 78 20.46 13.29 -17.70
C TRP A 78 20.14 13.55 -16.22
N GLY A 79 21.02 14.27 -15.51
CA GLY A 79 20.89 14.46 -14.08
C GLY A 79 21.17 13.17 -13.28
N ARG A 80 20.79 13.18 -12.01
CA ARG A 80 21.06 12.04 -11.09
C ARG A 80 19.88 11.09 -10.95
N ARG A 81 18.63 11.52 -11.20
CA ARG A 81 17.40 10.72 -10.99
C ARG A 81 16.96 10.00 -12.25
N HIS A 82 16.91 10.70 -13.38
CA HIS A 82 16.37 10.22 -14.63
C HIS A 82 17.05 8.98 -15.20
N PRO A 83 18.39 8.80 -15.12
CA PRO A 83 19.01 7.57 -15.64
C PRO A 83 18.46 6.29 -15.01
N LEU A 84 18.21 6.30 -13.68
CA LEU A 84 17.64 5.15 -12.99
C LEU A 84 16.16 4.95 -13.35
N MET A 85 15.38 6.05 -13.46
CA MET A 85 13.99 5.99 -13.90
C MET A 85 13.85 5.37 -15.29
N TYR A 86 14.70 5.75 -16.26
CA TYR A 86 14.70 5.15 -17.59
C TYR A 86 15.17 3.70 -17.57
N ALA A 87 16.26 3.41 -16.87
CA ALA A 87 16.85 2.08 -16.83
C ALA A 87 15.91 1.05 -16.18
N SER A 88 15.03 1.47 -15.27
CA SER A 88 14.09 0.59 -14.59
C SER A 88 12.90 0.17 -15.45
N ALA A 89 12.50 0.92 -16.46
CA ALA A 89 11.25 0.74 -17.20
C ALA A 89 11.13 -0.66 -17.84
N ILE A 90 12.18 -1.11 -18.57
CA ILE A 90 12.18 -2.43 -19.21
C ILE A 90 12.27 -3.57 -18.17
N PRO A 91 13.22 -3.55 -17.21
CA PRO A 91 13.31 -4.61 -16.20
C PRO A 91 12.04 -4.78 -15.38
N ILE A 92 11.35 -3.68 -15.00
CA ILE A 92 10.07 -3.74 -14.28
C ILE A 92 9.01 -4.44 -15.14
N ALA A 93 8.84 -3.99 -16.39
CA ALA A 93 7.82 -4.54 -17.27
C ALA A 93 8.09 -6.03 -17.55
N ALA A 94 9.34 -6.39 -17.86
CA ALA A 94 9.70 -7.77 -18.13
C ALA A 94 9.51 -8.67 -16.89
N SER A 95 10.01 -8.26 -15.73
CA SER A 95 9.87 -9.05 -14.50
C SER A 95 8.41 -9.19 -14.07
N PHE A 96 7.59 -8.12 -14.20
CA PHE A 96 6.16 -8.19 -13.91
C PHE A 96 5.42 -9.11 -14.88
N TYR A 97 5.72 -9.05 -16.18
CA TYR A 97 5.15 -9.97 -17.15
C TYR A 97 5.48 -11.43 -16.81
N PHE A 98 6.74 -11.76 -16.59
CA PHE A 98 7.13 -13.13 -16.25
C PHE A 98 6.58 -13.60 -14.89
N LEU A 99 6.41 -12.73 -13.91
CA LEU A 99 5.78 -13.08 -12.63
C LEU A 99 4.37 -13.67 -12.81
N TRP A 100 3.61 -13.15 -13.77
CA TRP A 100 2.24 -13.60 -14.06
C TRP A 100 2.15 -14.62 -15.20
N ASN A 101 3.28 -14.95 -15.83
CA ASN A 101 3.39 -15.91 -16.92
C ASN A 101 4.51 -16.93 -16.64
N PRO A 102 4.43 -17.69 -15.53
CA PRO A 102 5.42 -18.71 -15.24
C PRO A 102 5.34 -19.82 -16.29
N PRO A 103 6.51 -20.37 -16.74
CA PRO A 103 6.50 -21.57 -17.54
C PRO A 103 6.04 -22.79 -16.71
N GLU A 104 5.81 -23.91 -17.37
CA GLU A 104 5.54 -25.16 -16.66
C GLU A 104 6.74 -25.59 -15.82
N LEU A 105 6.59 -25.62 -14.50
CA LEU A 105 7.65 -25.88 -13.53
C LEU A 105 7.17 -26.90 -12.49
N SER A 106 8.12 -27.66 -11.94
CA SER A 106 7.83 -28.44 -10.74
C SER A 106 7.55 -27.54 -9.54
N PRO A 107 6.86 -28.01 -8.49
CA PRO A 107 6.54 -27.18 -7.32
C PRO A 107 7.75 -26.48 -6.69
N ASP A 108 8.88 -27.18 -6.55
CA ASP A 108 10.11 -26.60 -5.99
C ASP A 108 10.71 -25.52 -6.91
N GLN A 109 10.68 -25.73 -8.21
CA GLN A 109 11.11 -24.74 -9.19
C GLN A 109 10.18 -23.54 -9.22
N LEU A 110 8.87 -23.76 -9.12
CA LEU A 110 7.86 -22.68 -9.07
C LEU A 110 8.02 -21.80 -7.81
N PHE A 111 8.34 -22.42 -6.67
CA PHE A 111 8.67 -21.69 -5.44
C PHE A 111 9.90 -20.77 -5.62
N LEU A 112 10.99 -21.31 -6.16
CA LEU A 112 12.20 -20.53 -6.41
C LEU A 112 11.95 -19.44 -7.46
N TYR A 113 11.21 -19.76 -8.51
CA TYR A 113 10.79 -18.80 -9.54
C TYR A 113 10.03 -17.63 -8.94
N LEU A 114 9.04 -17.90 -8.06
CA LEU A 114 8.26 -16.88 -7.38
C LEU A 114 9.16 -15.97 -6.51
N ILE A 115 10.09 -16.53 -5.72
CA ILE A 115 11.04 -15.73 -4.93
C ILE A 115 11.81 -14.77 -5.83
N VAL A 116 12.43 -15.32 -6.89
CA VAL A 116 13.30 -14.53 -7.78
C VAL A 116 12.51 -13.44 -8.49
N LEU A 117 11.38 -13.77 -9.10
CA LEU A 117 10.61 -12.81 -9.88
C LEU A 117 9.93 -11.77 -8.96
N ALA A 118 9.39 -12.17 -7.81
CA ALA A 118 8.80 -11.24 -6.86
C ALA A 118 9.85 -10.26 -6.31
N ALA A 119 11.04 -10.74 -5.96
CA ALA A 119 12.16 -9.90 -5.54
C ALA A 119 12.61 -8.97 -6.67
N LEU A 120 12.70 -9.48 -7.90
CA LEU A 120 13.13 -8.71 -9.07
C LEU A 120 12.14 -7.57 -9.39
N VAL A 121 10.83 -7.84 -9.43
CA VAL A 121 9.80 -6.82 -9.64
C VAL A 121 9.93 -5.69 -8.62
N ARG A 122 10.05 -6.04 -7.33
CA ARG A 122 10.15 -5.07 -6.24
C ARG A 122 11.43 -4.26 -6.33
N THR A 123 12.58 -4.93 -6.46
CA THR A 123 13.88 -4.26 -6.57
C THR A 123 13.94 -3.36 -7.82
N CYS A 124 13.47 -3.84 -8.98
CA CYS A 124 13.43 -3.01 -10.19
C CYS A 124 12.52 -1.77 -10.00
N LEU A 125 11.38 -1.94 -9.33
CA LEU A 125 10.49 -0.81 -9.06
C LEU A 125 11.12 0.21 -8.10
N THR A 126 11.93 -0.23 -7.13
CA THR A 126 12.70 0.67 -6.25
C THR A 126 13.61 1.61 -7.05
N PHE A 127 14.20 1.14 -8.17
CA PHE A 127 15.00 1.98 -9.07
C PHE A 127 14.20 3.09 -9.78
N PHE A 128 12.89 2.97 -9.84
CA PHE A 128 12.00 4.04 -10.27
C PHE A 128 11.45 4.84 -9.09
N GLU A 129 10.91 4.16 -8.08
CA GLU A 129 10.15 4.77 -6.99
C GLU A 129 11.01 5.72 -6.15
N VAL A 130 12.21 5.29 -5.75
CA VAL A 130 13.10 6.09 -4.89
C VAL A 130 13.58 7.35 -5.61
N PRO A 131 14.16 7.32 -6.83
CA PRO A 131 14.54 8.53 -7.54
C PRO A 131 13.35 9.43 -7.88
N SER A 132 12.23 8.87 -8.29
CA SER A 132 11.02 9.62 -8.60
C SER A 132 10.46 10.33 -7.36
N THR A 133 10.46 9.70 -6.18
CA THR A 133 10.05 10.34 -4.93
C THR A 133 10.99 11.49 -4.55
N ALA A 134 12.28 11.27 -4.70
CA ALA A 134 13.30 12.29 -4.42
C ALA A 134 13.29 13.46 -5.43
N LEU A 135 12.62 13.31 -6.56
CA LEU A 135 12.49 14.39 -7.57
C LEU A 135 11.52 15.49 -7.12
N ALA A 136 10.50 15.20 -6.29
CA ALA A 136 9.50 16.19 -5.86
C ALA A 136 10.09 17.44 -5.22
N PRO A 137 10.95 17.34 -4.18
CA PRO A 137 11.60 18.52 -3.59
C PRO A 137 12.63 19.20 -4.52
N GLU A 138 13.05 18.54 -5.60
CA GLU A 138 13.94 19.11 -6.60
C GLU A 138 13.20 19.91 -7.68
N LEU A 139 11.89 19.58 -7.91
CA LEU A 139 11.04 20.26 -8.88
C LEU A 139 10.57 21.63 -8.39
N THR A 140 10.49 21.84 -7.07
CA THR A 140 9.99 23.09 -6.47
C THR A 140 10.48 23.26 -5.02
N ASP A 141 10.75 24.50 -4.64
CA ASP A 141 11.03 24.88 -3.26
C ASP A 141 9.77 25.28 -2.49
N LEU A 142 8.66 25.50 -3.20
CA LEU A 142 7.40 25.91 -2.60
C LEU A 142 6.74 24.75 -1.81
N TYR A 143 6.50 24.95 -0.52
CA TYR A 143 5.90 23.95 0.37
C TYR A 143 4.55 23.41 -0.14
N ASP A 144 3.66 24.31 -0.58
CA ASP A 144 2.34 23.92 -1.09
C ASP A 144 2.44 23.09 -2.37
N GLU A 145 3.38 23.41 -3.25
CA GLU A 145 3.62 22.65 -4.48
C GLU A 145 4.13 21.24 -4.20
N ARG A 146 5.03 21.06 -3.22
CA ARG A 146 5.47 19.73 -2.78
C ARG A 146 4.30 18.87 -2.30
N THR A 147 3.38 19.50 -1.57
CA THR A 147 2.15 18.83 -1.10
C THR A 147 1.26 18.43 -2.27
N ILE A 148 1.09 19.29 -3.27
CA ILE A 148 0.34 18.99 -4.49
C ILE A 148 0.98 17.83 -5.26
N LEU A 149 2.30 17.85 -5.45
CA LEU A 149 3.02 16.76 -6.13
C LEU A 149 2.86 15.42 -5.42
N ALA A 150 2.97 15.40 -4.09
CA ALA A 150 2.73 14.20 -3.29
C ALA A 150 1.28 13.70 -3.43
N SER A 151 0.30 14.60 -3.36
CA SER A 151 -1.13 14.26 -3.50
C SER A 151 -1.44 13.65 -4.87
N ILE A 152 -0.88 14.21 -5.95
CA ILE A 152 -1.03 13.71 -7.31
C ILE A 152 -0.41 12.30 -7.43
N ARG A 153 0.74 12.04 -6.83
CA ARG A 153 1.35 10.69 -6.80
C ARG A 153 0.45 9.68 -6.10
N TYR A 154 -0.07 10.03 -4.93
CA TYR A 154 -0.99 9.15 -4.19
C TYR A 154 -2.26 8.87 -5.00
N PHE A 155 -2.82 9.90 -5.61
CA PHE A 155 -4.01 9.75 -6.46
C PHE A 155 -3.78 8.77 -7.62
N PHE A 156 -2.71 8.96 -8.41
CA PHE A 156 -2.42 8.06 -9.53
C PHE A 156 -2.01 6.65 -9.09
N GLY A 157 -1.32 6.50 -7.96
CA GLY A 157 -0.99 5.20 -7.39
C GLY A 157 -2.25 4.42 -7.00
N TRP A 158 -3.14 5.04 -6.24
CA TRP A 158 -4.41 4.42 -5.84
C TRP A 158 -5.34 4.16 -7.04
N ALA A 159 -5.51 5.15 -7.90
CA ALA A 159 -6.35 5.02 -9.09
C ALA A 159 -5.84 3.90 -10.03
N GLY A 160 -4.51 3.82 -10.24
CA GLY A 160 -3.90 2.78 -11.05
C GLY A 160 -4.14 1.37 -10.48
N GLY A 161 -3.97 1.20 -9.17
CA GLY A 161 -4.22 -0.07 -8.49
C GLY A 161 -5.69 -0.51 -8.55
N ILE A 162 -6.62 0.40 -8.25
CA ILE A 162 -8.06 0.11 -8.35
C ILE A 162 -8.48 -0.18 -9.79
N MET A 163 -7.98 0.60 -10.74
CA MET A 163 -8.32 0.47 -12.16
C MET A 163 -7.88 -0.89 -12.72
N ILE A 164 -6.63 -1.31 -12.47
CA ILE A 164 -6.15 -2.61 -12.96
C ILE A 164 -6.90 -3.78 -12.33
N ALA A 165 -7.26 -3.69 -11.03
CA ALA A 165 -8.08 -4.70 -10.39
C ALA A 165 -9.50 -4.75 -10.96
N ALA A 166 -10.11 -3.59 -11.22
CA ALA A 166 -11.44 -3.53 -11.85
C ALA A 166 -11.42 -4.08 -13.27
N ILE A 167 -10.35 -3.83 -14.05
CA ILE A 167 -10.14 -4.42 -15.38
C ILE A 167 -10.00 -5.94 -15.24
N ALA A 168 -9.22 -6.43 -14.28
CA ALA A 168 -9.03 -7.87 -14.05
C ALA A 168 -10.37 -8.57 -13.79
N TYR A 169 -11.13 -8.09 -12.82
CA TYR A 169 -12.42 -8.69 -12.47
C TYR A 169 -13.51 -8.46 -13.52
N GLY A 170 -13.53 -7.31 -14.18
CA GLY A 170 -14.57 -6.98 -15.16
C GLY A 170 -14.39 -7.63 -16.53
N PHE A 171 -13.13 -7.86 -16.94
CA PHE A 171 -12.82 -8.21 -18.32
C PHE A 171 -11.83 -9.36 -18.50
N LEU A 172 -10.90 -9.59 -17.58
CA LEU A 172 -9.83 -10.59 -17.76
C LEU A 172 -10.20 -11.94 -17.14
N PHE A 173 -10.79 -11.94 -15.94
CA PHE A 173 -11.25 -13.15 -15.27
C PHE A 173 -12.64 -13.52 -15.79
N VAL A 174 -12.67 -14.19 -16.94
CA VAL A 174 -13.91 -14.55 -17.61
C VAL A 174 -14.40 -15.91 -17.10
N ASP A 175 -15.57 -15.91 -16.41
CA ASP A 175 -16.20 -17.12 -15.93
C ASP A 175 -16.66 -17.99 -17.12
N THR A 176 -16.44 -19.30 -17.03
CA THR A 176 -17.01 -20.31 -17.94
C THR A 176 -18.12 -21.06 -17.23
N PRO A 177 -18.95 -21.86 -17.95
CA PRO A 177 -19.97 -22.66 -17.30
C PRO A 177 -19.43 -23.67 -16.27
N GLU A 178 -18.18 -24.13 -16.46
CA GLU A 178 -17.54 -25.14 -15.64
C GLU A 178 -16.60 -24.57 -14.58
N LEU A 179 -16.04 -23.36 -14.78
CA LEU A 179 -14.97 -22.83 -13.94
C LEU A 179 -15.07 -21.33 -13.73
N ASP A 180 -14.83 -20.90 -12.49
CA ASP A 180 -14.69 -19.50 -12.12
C ASP A 180 -13.48 -18.86 -12.83
N GLY A 181 -13.65 -17.70 -13.46
CA GLY A 181 -12.61 -17.02 -14.21
C GLY A 181 -11.36 -16.69 -13.40
N ARG A 182 -11.48 -16.54 -12.08
CA ARG A 182 -10.35 -16.33 -11.17
C ARG A 182 -9.45 -17.55 -11.01
N LEU A 183 -9.94 -18.74 -11.38
CA LEU A 183 -9.17 -19.99 -11.35
C LEU A 183 -8.57 -20.34 -12.72
N ILE A 184 -8.78 -19.48 -13.74
CA ILE A 184 -8.29 -19.70 -15.10
C ILE A 184 -6.96 -18.93 -15.30
N PRO A 185 -5.84 -19.63 -15.60
CA PRO A 185 -4.52 -19.00 -15.77
C PRO A 185 -4.50 -17.86 -16.79
N GLY A 186 -5.18 -18.02 -17.94
CA GLY A 186 -5.17 -17.06 -19.04
C GLY A 186 -5.60 -15.63 -18.65
N GLY A 187 -6.46 -15.48 -17.63
CA GLY A 187 -6.82 -14.17 -17.08
C GLY A 187 -5.64 -13.46 -16.43
N TYR A 188 -4.79 -14.21 -15.72
CA TYR A 188 -3.59 -13.68 -15.08
C TYR A 188 -2.45 -13.42 -16.08
N GLU A 189 -2.36 -14.21 -17.14
CA GLU A 189 -1.42 -13.98 -18.23
C GLU A 189 -1.68 -12.63 -18.90
N LEU A 190 -2.95 -12.33 -19.20
CA LEU A 190 -3.37 -11.04 -19.73
C LEU A 190 -3.19 -9.91 -18.71
N TYR A 191 -3.47 -10.16 -17.43
CA TYR A 191 -3.19 -9.21 -16.33
C TYR A 191 -1.71 -8.84 -16.29
N GLY A 192 -0.83 -9.83 -16.39
CA GLY A 192 0.62 -9.63 -16.44
C GLY A 192 1.05 -8.78 -17.64
N LEU A 193 0.54 -9.06 -18.83
CA LEU A 193 0.84 -8.33 -20.06
C LEU A 193 0.34 -6.88 -20.01
N ILE A 194 -0.92 -6.69 -19.64
CA ILE A 194 -1.54 -5.35 -19.57
C ILE A 194 -0.88 -4.53 -18.46
N GLY A 195 -0.70 -5.13 -17.28
CA GLY A 195 -0.03 -4.48 -16.15
C GLY A 195 1.40 -4.07 -16.48
N ALA A 196 2.20 -4.96 -17.07
CA ALA A 196 3.55 -4.67 -17.53
C ALA A 196 3.60 -3.52 -18.54
N SER A 197 2.68 -3.53 -19.52
CA SER A 197 2.59 -2.49 -20.55
C SER A 197 2.24 -1.12 -19.94
N ILE A 198 1.27 -1.08 -19.03
CA ILE A 198 0.87 0.17 -18.36
C ILE A 198 2.00 0.68 -17.47
N MET A 199 2.67 -0.20 -16.70
CA MET A 199 3.81 0.16 -15.87
C MET A 199 4.95 0.77 -16.70
N PHE A 200 5.30 0.13 -17.82
CA PHE A 200 6.30 0.63 -18.76
C PHE A 200 5.97 2.03 -19.27
N ILE A 201 4.75 2.20 -19.79
CA ILE A 201 4.29 3.48 -20.34
C ILE A 201 4.24 4.56 -19.26
N ALA A 202 3.72 4.25 -18.08
CA ALA A 202 3.61 5.20 -16.96
C ALA A 202 4.98 5.69 -16.49
N ILE A 203 5.96 4.80 -16.38
CA ILE A 203 7.34 5.14 -16.02
C ILE A 203 7.97 6.04 -17.08
N LEU A 204 7.81 5.70 -18.37
CA LEU A 204 8.33 6.51 -19.46
C LEU A 204 7.69 7.89 -19.52
N ILE A 205 6.36 7.98 -19.36
CA ILE A 205 5.66 9.28 -19.31
C ILE A 205 6.22 10.14 -18.18
N SER A 206 6.43 9.55 -16.99
CA SER A 206 6.98 10.26 -15.86
C SER A 206 8.42 10.73 -16.11
N ALA A 207 9.27 9.84 -16.60
CA ALA A 207 10.67 10.16 -16.86
C ALA A 207 10.85 11.20 -17.99
N VAL A 208 10.15 11.02 -19.12
CA VAL A 208 10.20 11.95 -20.28
C VAL A 208 9.54 13.29 -19.93
N GLY A 209 8.36 13.25 -19.28
CA GLY A 209 7.61 14.46 -18.97
C GLY A 209 8.28 15.38 -17.95
N THR A 210 9.19 14.83 -17.12
CA THR A 210 10.00 15.61 -16.19
C THR A 210 11.42 15.90 -16.69
N HIS A 211 11.84 15.31 -17.81
CA HIS A 211 13.19 15.40 -18.33
C HIS A 211 13.65 16.85 -18.65
N HIS A 212 12.76 17.66 -19.22
CA HIS A 212 13.05 19.05 -19.57
C HIS A 212 13.38 19.92 -18.35
N ARG A 213 13.04 19.47 -17.13
CA ARG A 213 13.35 20.16 -15.87
C ARG A 213 14.79 19.91 -15.39
N ILE A 214 15.52 18.94 -15.96
CA ILE A 214 16.88 18.57 -15.52
C ILE A 214 17.80 19.79 -15.39
N PRO A 215 17.86 20.75 -16.33
CA PRO A 215 18.73 21.92 -16.22
C PRO A 215 18.36 22.86 -15.06
N THR A 216 17.12 22.81 -14.58
CA THR A 216 16.59 23.68 -13.51
C THR A 216 16.52 22.97 -12.16
N LEU A 217 16.83 21.66 -12.10
CA LEU A 217 16.83 20.92 -10.84
C LEU A 217 17.96 21.45 -9.97
N GLY A 218 17.62 21.98 -8.81
CA GLY A 218 18.57 22.48 -7.83
C GLY A 218 19.56 21.39 -7.40
N GLN A 219 20.79 21.79 -7.14
CA GLN A 219 21.68 20.92 -6.38
C GLN A 219 21.11 20.81 -4.96
N PRO A 220 20.92 19.61 -4.41
CA PRO A 220 20.45 19.50 -3.05
C PRO A 220 21.43 20.18 -2.11
N PRO A 221 20.96 20.77 -1.00
CA PRO A 221 21.84 21.24 0.05
C PRO A 221 22.80 20.11 0.41
N ALA A 222 24.06 20.46 0.68
CA ALA A 222 25.10 19.47 0.96
C ALA A 222 24.61 18.50 2.03
N LYS A 223 24.30 17.26 1.65
CA LYS A 223 23.82 16.26 2.59
C LYS A 223 24.86 16.11 3.69
N ARG A 224 24.45 16.32 4.91
CA ARG A 224 25.26 15.99 6.09
C ARG A 224 25.73 14.55 5.93
N LYS A 225 27.04 14.34 5.89
CA LYS A 225 27.60 12.98 5.87
C LYS A 225 27.28 12.32 7.20
N MET A 226 26.14 11.65 7.27
CA MET A 226 25.80 10.86 8.46
C MET A 226 26.63 9.57 8.44
N SER A 227 27.33 9.33 9.54
CA SER A 227 27.93 8.04 9.82
C SER A 227 26.83 7.00 10.04
N PHE A 228 27.08 5.73 9.69
CA PHE A 228 26.17 4.63 9.98
C PHE A 228 25.81 4.56 11.49
N MET A 229 26.77 4.88 12.35
CA MET A 229 26.56 4.93 13.80
C MET A 229 25.64 6.12 14.21
N GLU A 230 25.73 7.26 13.54
CA GLU A 230 24.81 8.39 13.75
C GLU A 230 23.39 8.03 13.30
N LEU A 231 23.23 7.33 12.18
CA LEU A 231 21.93 6.85 11.71
C LEU A 231 21.29 5.89 12.73
N ILE A 232 22.06 4.93 13.26
CA ILE A 232 21.59 4.01 14.31
C ILE A 232 21.19 4.80 15.57
N ARG A 233 21.99 5.79 15.99
CA ARG A 233 21.70 6.62 17.15
C ARG A 233 20.44 7.46 16.95
N GLU A 234 20.28 8.12 15.82
CA GLU A 234 19.10 8.93 15.52
C GLU A 234 17.84 8.05 15.40
N THR A 235 17.96 6.87 14.79
CA THR A 235 16.85 5.89 14.74
C THR A 235 16.47 5.44 16.17
N ARG A 236 17.45 5.17 17.04
CA ARG A 236 17.19 4.78 18.43
C ARG A 236 16.57 5.93 19.22
N GLU A 237 17.02 7.16 19.05
CA GLU A 237 16.45 8.36 19.67
C GLU A 237 14.98 8.55 19.22
N SER A 238 14.69 8.41 17.92
CA SER A 238 13.33 8.47 17.37
C SER A 238 12.44 7.36 17.92
N LEU A 239 12.94 6.13 18.01
CA LEU A 239 12.23 5.00 18.62
C LEU A 239 11.99 5.17 20.13
N SER A 240 12.76 6.02 20.79
CA SER A 240 12.58 6.34 22.21
C SER A 240 11.45 7.34 22.45
N ASN A 241 11.02 8.10 21.43
CA ASN A 241 9.86 8.99 21.53
C ASN A 241 8.59 8.18 21.70
N ARG A 242 7.85 8.40 22.80
CA ARG A 242 6.66 7.63 23.15
C ARG A 242 5.51 7.85 22.18
N SER A 243 5.34 9.06 21.66
CA SER A 243 4.31 9.39 20.67
C SER A 243 4.61 8.69 19.34
N PHE A 244 5.87 8.67 18.93
CA PHE A 244 6.31 7.92 17.74
C PHE A 244 6.07 6.42 17.88
N MET A 245 6.49 5.81 19.01
CA MET A 245 6.28 4.40 19.26
C MET A 245 4.79 4.03 19.25
N ALA A 246 3.92 4.88 19.77
CA ALA A 246 2.48 4.66 19.72
C ALA A 246 1.94 4.61 18.29
N ILE A 247 2.35 5.54 17.42
CA ILE A 247 1.97 5.54 16.00
C ILE A 247 2.60 4.35 15.27
N PHE A 248 3.82 4.00 15.62
CA PHE A 248 4.53 2.86 15.06
C PHE A 248 3.78 1.55 15.34
N ILE A 249 3.38 1.31 16.59
CA ILE A 249 2.61 0.11 16.99
C ILE A 249 1.23 0.11 16.30
N PHE A 250 0.54 1.25 16.26
CA PHE A 250 -0.72 1.37 15.53
C PHE A 250 -0.53 0.99 14.05
N GLY A 251 0.50 1.53 13.40
CA GLY A 251 0.83 1.26 12.00
C GLY A 251 1.10 -0.21 11.74
N ILE A 252 1.86 -0.88 12.62
CA ILE A 252 2.14 -2.31 12.55
C ILE A 252 0.84 -3.11 12.48
N PHE A 253 0.01 -3.00 13.48
CA PHE A 253 -1.19 -3.82 13.58
C PHE A 253 -2.23 -3.46 12.51
N SER A 254 -2.41 -2.17 12.21
CA SER A 254 -3.33 -1.70 11.16
C SER A 254 -2.90 -2.16 9.77
N ALA A 255 -1.60 -2.07 9.42
CA ALA A 255 -1.08 -2.52 8.13
C ALA A 255 -1.15 -4.05 7.99
N THR A 256 -0.80 -4.79 9.07
CA THR A 256 -0.92 -6.25 9.10
C THR A 256 -2.37 -6.69 8.94
N GLY A 257 -3.31 -6.07 9.67
CA GLY A 257 -4.74 -6.35 9.55
C GLY A 257 -5.29 -6.06 8.15
N SER A 258 -4.87 -4.95 7.54
CA SER A 258 -5.26 -4.60 6.17
C SER A 258 -4.67 -5.56 5.14
N GLY A 259 -3.41 -5.96 5.29
CA GLY A 259 -2.76 -6.95 4.44
C GLY A 259 -3.41 -8.34 4.57
N PHE A 260 -3.77 -8.75 5.80
CA PHE A 260 -4.50 -9.98 6.08
C PHE A 260 -5.87 -10.00 5.40
N ALA A 261 -6.67 -8.94 5.60
CA ALA A 261 -7.99 -8.82 4.98
C ALA A 261 -7.90 -8.74 3.44
N GLY A 262 -6.90 -8.02 2.92
CA GLY A 262 -6.63 -7.91 1.48
C GLY A 262 -6.30 -9.27 0.85
N ALA A 263 -5.37 -10.01 1.43
CA ALA A 263 -4.95 -11.33 0.93
C ALA A 263 -6.10 -12.36 0.92
N LEU A 264 -6.99 -12.31 1.92
CA LEU A 264 -8.13 -13.20 2.00
C LEU A 264 -9.35 -12.71 1.22
N SER A 265 -9.37 -11.47 0.73
CA SER A 265 -10.55 -10.90 0.04
C SER A 265 -10.98 -11.74 -1.16
N ILE A 266 -10.03 -12.15 -2.02
CA ILE A 266 -10.33 -12.97 -3.19
C ILE A 266 -10.85 -14.37 -2.79
N TYR A 267 -10.32 -14.96 -1.71
CA TYR A 267 -10.85 -16.23 -1.17
C TYR A 267 -12.28 -16.06 -0.71
N LEU A 268 -12.60 -15.00 0.04
CA LEU A 268 -13.95 -14.71 0.48
C LEU A 268 -14.90 -14.46 -0.68
N TYR A 269 -14.48 -13.70 -1.70
CA TYR A 269 -15.30 -13.44 -2.89
C TYR A 269 -15.58 -14.72 -3.68
N THR A 270 -14.60 -15.60 -3.81
CA THR A 270 -14.71 -16.83 -4.58
C THR A 270 -15.48 -17.91 -3.84
N TYR A 271 -15.12 -18.19 -2.59
CA TYR A 271 -15.58 -19.38 -1.88
C TYR A 271 -16.72 -19.12 -0.88
N LEU A 272 -16.72 -17.96 -0.17
CA LEU A 272 -17.77 -17.65 0.79
C LEU A 272 -18.98 -16.98 0.14
N TRP A 273 -18.74 -15.97 -0.69
CA TRP A 273 -19.79 -15.20 -1.34
C TRP A 273 -20.19 -15.75 -2.70
N GLN A 274 -19.36 -16.59 -3.30
CA GLN A 274 -19.56 -17.18 -4.63
C GLN A 274 -19.99 -16.12 -5.67
N LEU A 275 -19.35 -14.94 -5.58
CA LEU A 275 -19.57 -13.86 -6.54
C LEU A 275 -18.95 -14.23 -7.87
N SER A 276 -19.62 -13.92 -8.97
CA SER A 276 -18.96 -13.95 -10.28
C SER A 276 -17.83 -12.93 -10.36
N SER A 277 -16.86 -13.15 -11.22
CA SER A 277 -15.77 -12.21 -11.45
C SER A 277 -16.31 -10.82 -11.78
N LYS A 278 -17.27 -10.72 -12.69
CA LYS A 278 -17.92 -9.46 -13.08
C LYS A 278 -18.63 -8.76 -11.91
N ALA A 279 -19.26 -9.50 -11.01
CA ALA A 279 -19.91 -8.93 -9.83
C ALA A 279 -18.90 -8.36 -8.82
N THR A 280 -17.66 -8.82 -8.84
CA THR A 280 -16.60 -8.31 -7.96
C THR A 280 -16.06 -6.94 -8.41
N ALA A 281 -16.08 -6.62 -9.71
CA ALA A 281 -15.57 -5.34 -10.23
C ALA A 281 -16.22 -4.09 -9.59
N PRO A 282 -17.56 -3.95 -9.51
CA PRO A 282 -18.19 -2.80 -8.85
C PRO A 282 -17.87 -2.73 -7.35
N LEU A 283 -17.65 -3.88 -6.69
CA LEU A 283 -17.23 -3.91 -5.30
C LEU A 283 -15.83 -3.27 -5.13
N ILE A 284 -14.88 -3.57 -6.02
CA ILE A 284 -13.56 -2.94 -6.01
C ILE A 284 -13.65 -1.44 -6.32
N LEU A 285 -14.43 -1.06 -7.33
CA LEU A 285 -14.62 0.35 -7.71
C LEU A 285 -15.28 1.17 -6.60
N SER A 286 -16.06 0.55 -5.74
CA SER A 286 -16.68 1.22 -4.58
C SER A 286 -15.65 1.82 -3.61
N GLY A 287 -14.40 1.36 -3.65
CA GLY A 287 -13.28 1.95 -2.91
C GLY A 287 -13.02 3.42 -3.24
N ILE A 288 -13.36 3.87 -4.44
CA ILE A 288 -13.27 5.30 -4.83
C ILE A 288 -14.25 6.14 -4.00
N LEU A 289 -15.47 5.64 -3.82
CA LEU A 289 -16.47 6.31 -2.98
C LEU A 289 -16.04 6.30 -1.51
N SER A 290 -15.44 5.20 -1.05
CA SER A 290 -14.87 5.12 0.31
C SER A 290 -13.80 6.19 0.54
N ALA A 291 -12.90 6.39 -0.41
CA ALA A 291 -11.85 7.40 -0.34
C ALA A 291 -12.44 8.83 -0.31
N ALA A 292 -13.48 9.10 -1.13
CA ALA A 292 -14.17 10.37 -1.12
C ALA A 292 -14.82 10.65 0.26
N ILE A 293 -15.51 9.67 0.83
CA ILE A 293 -16.12 9.78 2.18
C ILE A 293 -15.04 10.05 3.23
N ALA A 294 -13.93 9.29 3.20
CA ALA A 294 -12.83 9.44 4.16
C ALA A 294 -12.21 10.84 4.12
N THR A 295 -12.07 11.43 2.93
CA THR A 295 -11.51 12.77 2.73
C THR A 295 -12.28 13.86 3.48
N TYR A 296 -13.60 13.72 3.62
CA TYR A 296 -14.44 14.65 4.39
C TYR A 296 -14.57 14.22 5.85
N ALA A 297 -14.73 12.93 6.11
CA ALA A 297 -14.99 12.40 7.46
C ALA A 297 -13.78 12.59 8.40
N ALA A 298 -12.57 12.33 7.93
CA ALA A 298 -11.37 12.42 8.77
C ALA A 298 -11.12 13.83 9.32
N PRO A 299 -11.09 14.91 8.51
CA PRO A 299 -10.94 16.26 9.03
C PRO A 299 -12.14 16.72 9.88
N ALA A 300 -13.36 16.32 9.51
CA ALA A 300 -14.57 16.73 10.23
C ALA A 300 -14.57 16.21 11.69
N LEU A 301 -14.26 14.92 11.86
CA LEU A 301 -14.20 14.31 13.20
C LEU A 301 -12.97 14.79 13.99
N SER A 302 -11.83 14.92 13.31
CA SER A 302 -10.59 15.40 13.93
C SER A 302 -10.71 16.82 14.50
N ARG A 303 -11.41 17.73 13.79
CA ARG A 303 -11.66 19.09 14.29
C ARG A 303 -12.48 19.10 15.58
N ARG A 304 -13.40 18.14 15.76
CA ARG A 304 -14.29 18.08 16.94
C ARG A 304 -13.65 17.38 18.14
N LEU A 305 -12.94 16.28 17.90
CA LEU A 305 -12.48 15.36 18.95
C LEU A 305 -10.96 15.30 19.12
N GLY A 306 -10.21 15.96 18.22
CA GLY A 306 -8.76 15.84 18.09
C GLY A 306 -8.36 14.58 17.28
N LYS A 307 -7.12 14.61 16.73
CA LYS A 307 -6.61 13.57 15.82
C LYS A 307 -6.59 12.18 16.45
N LYS A 308 -6.10 12.06 17.69
CA LYS A 308 -5.99 10.77 18.41
C LYS A 308 -7.34 10.09 18.58
N ARG A 309 -8.32 10.80 19.19
CA ARG A 309 -9.66 10.22 19.44
C ARG A 309 -10.37 9.88 18.13
N ALA A 310 -10.27 10.74 17.12
CA ALA A 310 -10.83 10.48 15.81
C ALA A 310 -10.21 9.23 15.15
N ALA A 311 -8.88 9.08 15.18
CA ALA A 311 -8.20 7.89 14.66
C ALA A 311 -8.61 6.61 15.40
N MET A 312 -8.76 6.66 16.73
CA MET A 312 -9.24 5.51 17.52
C MET A 312 -10.68 5.12 17.15
N ILE A 313 -11.58 6.09 16.96
CA ILE A 313 -12.98 5.83 16.57
C ILE A 313 -13.01 5.18 15.18
N PHE A 314 -12.29 5.74 14.22
CA PHE A 314 -12.24 5.17 12.87
C PHE A 314 -11.62 3.76 12.87
N ALA A 315 -10.55 3.52 13.62
CA ALA A 315 -9.96 2.19 13.76
C ALA A 315 -10.91 1.19 14.44
N PHE A 316 -11.64 1.62 15.46
CA PHE A 316 -12.64 0.80 16.13
C PHE A 316 -13.79 0.42 15.19
N LEU A 317 -14.32 1.40 14.46
CA LEU A 317 -15.36 1.16 13.46
C LEU A 317 -14.83 0.26 12.32
N ALA A 318 -13.60 0.43 11.86
CA ALA A 318 -12.99 -0.45 10.88
C ALA A 318 -12.87 -1.89 11.40
N GLY A 319 -12.42 -2.07 12.65
CA GLY A 319 -12.31 -3.38 13.29
C GLY A 319 -13.64 -4.13 13.41
N ILE A 320 -14.75 -3.41 13.47
CA ILE A 320 -16.11 -4.00 13.47
C ILE A 320 -16.63 -4.18 12.03
N LEU A 321 -16.59 -3.12 11.22
CA LEU A 321 -17.30 -3.07 9.94
C LEU A 321 -16.61 -3.91 8.84
N VAL A 322 -15.28 -4.05 8.88
CA VAL A 322 -14.55 -4.88 7.90
C VAL A 322 -14.97 -6.35 8.02
N PRO A 323 -14.94 -7.01 9.20
CA PRO A 323 -15.34 -8.40 9.33
C PRO A 323 -16.86 -8.59 9.46
N LEU A 324 -17.66 -7.54 9.66
CA LEU A 324 -19.10 -7.63 9.94
C LEU A 324 -19.89 -8.42 8.89
N PRO A 325 -19.71 -8.22 7.56
CA PRO A 325 -20.45 -9.01 6.58
C PRO A 325 -20.19 -10.51 6.73
N VAL A 326 -18.92 -10.89 6.98
CA VAL A 326 -18.54 -12.29 7.20
C VAL A 326 -19.19 -12.82 8.49
N ALA A 327 -19.14 -12.05 9.58
CA ALA A 327 -19.79 -12.43 10.83
C ALA A 327 -21.33 -12.64 10.66
N LEU A 328 -21.99 -11.71 9.96
CA LEU A 328 -23.42 -11.83 9.64
C LEU A 328 -23.73 -13.05 8.76
N ARG A 329 -22.83 -13.40 7.83
CA ARG A 329 -22.96 -14.61 7.00
C ARG A 329 -22.92 -15.88 7.84
N LEU A 330 -21.99 -15.95 8.79
CA LEU A 330 -21.82 -17.13 9.65
C LEU A 330 -23.04 -17.40 10.54
N VAL A 331 -23.80 -16.37 10.90
CA VAL A 331 -25.03 -16.47 11.68
C VAL A 331 -26.31 -16.46 10.83
N GLY A 332 -26.19 -16.52 9.48
CA GLY A 332 -27.32 -16.62 8.57
C GLY A 332 -28.12 -15.33 8.37
N LEU A 333 -27.57 -14.15 8.74
CA LEU A 333 -28.23 -12.85 8.60
C LEU A 333 -27.91 -12.10 7.29
N MET A 334 -27.01 -12.64 6.46
CA MET A 334 -26.72 -12.09 5.14
C MET A 334 -27.61 -12.71 4.07
N PRO A 335 -27.92 -11.97 2.99
CA PRO A 335 -28.63 -12.52 1.85
C PRO A 335 -27.93 -13.76 1.27
N GLU A 336 -28.69 -14.72 0.76
CA GLU A 336 -28.15 -15.93 0.17
C GLU A 336 -27.31 -15.65 -1.08
N ASN A 337 -26.36 -16.56 -1.37
CA ASN A 337 -25.54 -16.49 -2.57
C ASN A 337 -26.43 -16.52 -3.82
N GLY A 338 -26.10 -15.68 -4.82
CA GLY A 338 -26.90 -15.54 -6.03
C GLY A 338 -28.13 -14.64 -5.89
N SER A 339 -28.49 -14.18 -4.68
CA SER A 339 -29.61 -13.25 -4.52
C SER A 339 -29.23 -11.84 -5.02
N ALA A 340 -30.21 -11.13 -5.61
CA ALA A 340 -30.03 -9.76 -6.11
C ALA A 340 -29.68 -8.75 -4.99
N ALA A 341 -29.99 -9.06 -3.73
CA ALA A 341 -29.70 -8.19 -2.57
C ALA A 341 -28.26 -8.33 -2.06
N LEU A 342 -27.55 -9.42 -2.36
CA LEU A 342 -26.23 -9.71 -1.79
C LEU A 342 -25.18 -8.67 -2.22
N LEU A 343 -25.05 -8.43 -3.52
CA LEU A 343 -24.01 -7.50 -4.04
C LEU A 343 -24.22 -6.06 -3.56
N PRO A 344 -25.43 -5.48 -3.61
CA PRO A 344 -25.67 -4.15 -3.03
C PRO A 344 -25.34 -4.06 -1.53
N ALA A 345 -25.68 -5.10 -0.77
CA ALA A 345 -25.34 -5.15 0.65
C ALA A 345 -23.83 -5.18 0.88
N LEU A 346 -23.08 -6.02 0.14
CA LEU A 346 -21.62 -6.07 0.22
C LEU A 346 -20.97 -4.73 -0.18
N ILE A 347 -21.46 -4.08 -1.23
CA ILE A 347 -20.98 -2.75 -1.64
C ILE A 347 -21.22 -1.72 -0.51
N ALA A 348 -22.39 -1.71 0.09
CA ALA A 348 -22.71 -0.77 1.18
C ALA A 348 -21.77 -0.97 2.38
N PHE A 349 -21.56 -2.22 2.83
CA PHE A 349 -20.60 -2.55 3.89
C PHE A 349 -19.18 -2.15 3.49
N ASN A 350 -18.73 -2.49 2.28
CA ASN A 350 -17.39 -2.19 1.80
C ASN A 350 -17.11 -0.69 1.77
N VAL A 351 -18.06 0.11 1.25
CA VAL A 351 -17.92 1.57 1.21
C VAL A 351 -17.71 2.15 2.60
N VAL A 352 -18.54 1.76 3.54
CA VAL A 352 -18.46 2.30 4.91
C VAL A 352 -17.21 1.79 5.62
N ALA A 353 -16.90 0.48 5.52
CA ALA A 353 -15.74 -0.13 6.18
C ALA A 353 -14.41 0.42 5.67
N ILE A 354 -14.22 0.49 4.35
CA ILE A 354 -12.97 0.98 3.75
C ILE A 354 -12.80 2.48 4.01
N ALA A 355 -13.88 3.25 4.05
CA ALA A 355 -13.81 4.67 4.43
C ALA A 355 -13.22 4.86 5.84
N GLN A 356 -13.57 4.00 6.81
CA GLN A 356 -12.99 4.04 8.16
C GLN A 356 -11.49 3.75 8.15
N VAL A 357 -11.06 2.73 7.39
CA VAL A 357 -9.64 2.35 7.27
C VAL A 357 -8.83 3.51 6.67
N ILE A 358 -9.31 4.12 5.59
CA ILE A 358 -8.66 5.26 4.93
C ILE A 358 -8.61 6.47 5.87
N ALA A 359 -9.71 6.79 6.56
CA ALA A 359 -9.79 7.92 7.49
C ALA A 359 -8.81 7.75 8.67
N ALA A 360 -8.73 6.55 9.27
CA ALA A 360 -7.78 6.25 10.34
C ALA A 360 -6.32 6.43 9.85
N SER A 361 -5.98 5.87 8.68
CA SER A 361 -4.65 5.96 8.08
C SER A 361 -4.25 7.40 7.76
N THR A 362 -5.19 8.21 7.27
CA THR A 362 -4.98 9.63 6.98
C THR A 362 -4.65 10.42 8.25
N LEU A 363 -5.39 10.19 9.33
CA LEU A 363 -5.15 10.86 10.61
C LEU A 363 -3.81 10.46 11.22
N VAL A 364 -3.46 9.18 11.18
CA VAL A 364 -2.15 8.70 11.65
C VAL A 364 -1.00 9.31 10.85
N SER A 365 -1.19 9.51 9.55
CA SER A 365 -0.24 10.22 8.71
C SER A 365 -0.04 11.67 9.14
N SER A 366 -1.14 12.35 9.48
CA SER A 366 -1.11 13.72 10.00
C SER A 366 -0.47 13.79 11.38
N MET A 367 -0.73 12.82 12.27
CA MET A 367 -0.12 12.74 13.60
C MET A 367 1.40 12.48 13.51
N MET A 368 1.85 11.77 12.49
CA MET A 368 3.29 11.57 12.26
C MET A 368 4.01 12.89 11.94
N ALA A 369 3.37 13.77 11.16
CA ALA A 369 3.93 15.11 10.90
C ALA A 369 4.04 15.94 12.19
N ASP A 370 3.02 15.88 13.07
CA ASP A 370 3.05 16.59 14.36
C ASP A 370 4.22 16.13 15.25
N ILE A 371 4.58 14.83 15.20
CA ILE A 371 5.74 14.28 15.96
C ILE A 371 7.06 14.79 15.38
N VAL A 372 7.16 15.01 14.08
CA VAL A 372 8.36 15.57 13.47
C VAL A 372 8.62 16.95 14.05
N ASP A 373 7.59 17.80 14.15
CA ASP A 373 7.69 19.15 14.72
C ASP A 373 8.03 19.10 16.24
N GLU A 374 7.45 18.18 17.00
CA GLU A 374 7.80 17.93 18.42
C GLU A 374 9.28 17.51 18.57
N SER A 375 9.72 16.58 17.74
CA SER A 375 11.11 16.09 17.76
C SER A 375 12.12 17.17 17.37
N GLU A 376 11.74 18.09 16.48
CA GLU A 376 12.59 19.23 16.09
C GLU A 376 12.80 20.19 17.27
N LEU A 377 11.78 20.46 18.06
CA LEU A 377 11.91 21.27 19.27
C LEU A 377 12.80 20.62 20.33
N GLU A 378 12.65 19.30 20.55
CA GLU A 378 13.41 18.57 21.56
C GLU A 378 14.89 18.40 21.19
N THR A 379 15.17 18.09 19.93
CA THR A 379 16.52 17.71 19.45
C THR A 379 17.25 18.82 18.73
N GLY A 380 16.57 19.91 18.36
CA GLY A 380 17.11 20.94 17.48
C GLY A 380 17.35 20.45 16.05
N ARG A 381 16.77 19.31 15.65
CA ARG A 381 17.02 18.66 14.36
C ARG A 381 15.69 18.25 13.71
N ARG A 382 15.50 18.63 12.45
CA ARG A 382 14.36 18.21 11.66
C ARG A 382 14.63 16.85 11.03
N SER A 383 14.23 15.77 11.75
CA SER A 383 14.49 14.38 11.35
C SER A 383 13.35 13.77 10.49
N GLU A 384 12.67 14.60 9.65
CA GLU A 384 11.55 14.15 8.79
C GLU A 384 11.88 12.86 8.01
N GLY A 385 13.09 12.79 7.44
CA GLY A 385 13.49 11.64 6.62
C GLY A 385 13.47 10.32 7.37
N ILE A 386 13.87 10.30 8.65
CA ILE A 386 13.89 9.08 9.47
C ILE A 386 12.47 8.65 9.82
N PHE A 387 11.61 9.58 10.22
CA PHE A 387 10.22 9.27 10.58
C PHE A 387 9.43 8.76 9.38
N PHE A 388 9.55 9.41 8.21
CA PHE A 388 8.87 8.96 7.00
C PHE A 388 9.46 7.67 6.41
N ALA A 389 10.78 7.44 6.52
CA ALA A 389 11.41 6.18 6.15
C ALA A 389 10.93 5.02 7.05
N ALA A 390 10.87 5.23 8.37
CA ALA A 390 10.33 4.25 9.30
C ALA A 390 8.86 3.93 8.97
N ARG A 391 8.05 4.93 8.66
CA ARG A 391 6.67 4.74 8.22
C ARG A 391 6.55 3.95 6.92
N SER A 392 7.37 4.27 5.92
CA SER A 392 7.40 3.55 4.64
C SER A 392 7.80 2.10 4.86
N PHE A 393 8.83 1.86 5.68
CA PHE A 393 9.25 0.51 6.08
C PHE A 393 8.10 -0.26 6.76
N ILE A 394 7.38 0.38 7.68
CA ILE A 394 6.20 -0.21 8.34
C ILE A 394 5.16 -0.58 7.29
N SER A 395 4.76 0.37 6.44
CA SER A 395 3.71 0.13 5.45
C SER A 395 4.06 -1.00 4.49
N LYS A 396 5.30 -1.04 4.00
CA LYS A 396 5.78 -2.07 3.06
C LYS A 396 5.96 -3.43 3.72
N SER A 397 6.68 -3.50 4.85
CA SER A 397 7.06 -4.78 5.47
C SER A 397 5.88 -5.45 6.18
N LEU A 398 4.96 -4.67 6.71
CA LEU A 398 3.91 -5.19 7.58
C LEU A 398 2.64 -5.58 6.84
N SER A 399 2.37 -5.03 5.66
CA SER A 399 1.36 -5.58 4.77
C SER A 399 1.71 -7.01 4.35
N GLY A 400 3.00 -7.32 4.19
CA GLY A 400 3.47 -8.68 3.92
C GLY A 400 3.30 -9.64 5.09
N LEU A 401 3.46 -9.17 6.34
CA LEU A 401 3.10 -9.99 7.50
C LEU A 401 1.63 -10.36 7.50
N GLY A 402 0.75 -9.46 7.03
CA GLY A 402 -0.67 -9.77 6.86
C GLY A 402 -0.91 -10.96 5.93
N ILE A 403 -0.16 -11.05 4.82
CA ILE A 403 -0.22 -12.21 3.91
C ILE A 403 0.23 -13.49 4.61
N VAL A 404 1.29 -13.44 5.42
CA VAL A 404 1.75 -14.59 6.20
C VAL A 404 0.68 -15.04 7.20
N PHE A 405 0.05 -14.11 7.93
CA PHE A 405 -1.05 -14.45 8.84
C PHE A 405 -2.27 -15.01 8.10
N ALA A 406 -2.57 -14.51 6.89
CA ALA A 406 -3.62 -15.07 6.04
C ALA A 406 -3.33 -16.52 5.68
N THR A 407 -2.08 -16.82 5.34
CA THR A 407 -1.65 -18.18 5.05
C THR A 407 -1.72 -19.09 6.27
N ILE A 408 -1.30 -18.61 7.44
CA ILE A 408 -1.43 -19.38 8.68
C ILE A 408 -2.91 -19.76 8.93
N LEU A 409 -3.84 -18.84 8.67
CA LEU A 409 -5.27 -19.16 8.78
C LEU A 409 -5.68 -20.20 7.75
N LEU A 410 -5.26 -20.09 6.49
CA LEU A 410 -5.57 -21.09 5.45
C LEU A 410 -5.04 -22.47 5.81
N GLU A 411 -3.84 -22.58 6.39
CA GLU A 411 -3.28 -23.85 6.89
C GLU A 411 -4.06 -24.41 8.08
N ILE A 412 -4.41 -23.55 9.07
CA ILE A 412 -5.21 -23.98 10.23
C ILE A 412 -6.55 -24.58 9.82
N VAL A 413 -7.22 -23.98 8.81
CA VAL A 413 -8.50 -24.49 8.33
C VAL A 413 -8.33 -25.61 7.29
N SER A 414 -7.08 -26.01 6.99
CA SER A 414 -6.74 -27.01 5.98
C SER A 414 -7.33 -26.67 4.59
N PHE A 415 -7.21 -25.38 4.18
CA PHE A 415 -7.73 -24.93 2.90
C PHE A 415 -6.94 -25.57 1.75
N PRO A 416 -7.57 -26.38 0.88
CA PRO A 416 -6.85 -27.14 -0.13
C PRO A 416 -6.30 -26.21 -1.22
N PRO A 417 -5.11 -26.51 -1.79
CA PRO A 417 -4.66 -25.86 -3.01
C PRO A 417 -5.56 -26.25 -4.17
N SER A 418 -5.70 -25.40 -5.18
CA SER A 418 -6.54 -25.61 -6.36
C SER A 418 -7.98 -26.05 -6.02
N ALA A 419 -8.56 -25.43 -4.99
CA ALA A 419 -9.91 -25.74 -4.52
C ALA A 419 -10.97 -25.41 -5.59
N ASP A 420 -11.90 -26.34 -5.82
CA ASP A 420 -13.07 -26.09 -6.67
C ASP A 420 -14.18 -25.44 -5.82
N PRO A 421 -14.64 -24.23 -6.15
CA PRO A 421 -15.73 -23.57 -5.40
C PRO A 421 -17.03 -24.34 -5.34
N ALA A 422 -17.30 -25.20 -6.34
CA ALA A 422 -18.51 -26.01 -6.41
C ALA A 422 -18.46 -27.23 -5.47
N ASN A 423 -17.27 -27.76 -5.20
CA ASN A 423 -17.06 -28.99 -4.46
C ASN A 423 -16.34 -28.80 -3.11
N LEU A 424 -16.00 -27.58 -2.75
CA LEU A 424 -15.33 -27.30 -1.47
C LEU A 424 -16.28 -27.53 -0.30
N ASP A 425 -15.80 -28.26 0.73
CA ASP A 425 -16.54 -28.50 1.95
C ASP A 425 -16.95 -27.17 2.62
N THR A 426 -18.24 -27.03 2.86
CA THR A 426 -18.82 -25.83 3.50
C THR A 426 -18.26 -25.59 4.91
N ASP A 427 -17.79 -26.63 5.60
CA ASP A 427 -17.18 -26.53 6.91
C ASP A 427 -15.81 -25.79 6.84
N ILE A 428 -15.03 -26.04 5.79
CA ILE A 428 -13.77 -25.31 5.55
C ILE A 428 -14.04 -23.81 5.34
N VAL A 429 -15.05 -23.49 4.53
CA VAL A 429 -15.45 -22.10 4.25
C VAL A 429 -15.97 -21.43 5.53
N TRP A 430 -16.75 -22.14 6.32
CA TRP A 430 -17.26 -21.66 7.61
C TRP A 430 -16.09 -21.38 8.59
N ARG A 431 -15.13 -22.32 8.72
CA ARG A 431 -13.95 -22.16 9.58
C ARG A 431 -13.08 -20.99 9.11
N LEU A 432 -12.92 -20.79 7.80
CA LEU A 432 -12.21 -19.65 7.25
C LEU A 432 -12.85 -18.33 7.72
N GLY A 433 -14.16 -18.20 7.60
CA GLY A 433 -14.89 -17.03 8.10
C GLY A 433 -14.79 -16.87 9.62
N ALA A 434 -14.92 -18.00 10.37
CA ALA A 434 -14.83 -18.01 11.82
C ALA A 434 -13.44 -17.62 12.36
N GLY A 435 -12.36 -17.92 11.63
CA GLY A 435 -11.00 -17.46 11.93
C GLY A 435 -10.74 -16.04 11.48
N TYR A 436 -11.28 -15.64 10.32
CA TYR A 436 -11.12 -14.30 9.75
C TYR A 436 -11.64 -13.20 10.68
N VAL A 437 -12.87 -13.38 11.20
CA VAL A 437 -13.54 -12.37 12.03
C VAL A 437 -12.71 -11.98 13.27
N PRO A 438 -12.35 -12.90 14.18
CA PRO A 438 -11.59 -12.55 15.38
C PRO A 438 -10.18 -12.05 15.07
N ALA A 439 -9.55 -12.53 13.98
CA ALA A 439 -8.23 -12.07 13.58
C ALA A 439 -8.25 -10.57 13.17
N VAL A 440 -9.19 -10.17 12.31
CA VAL A 440 -9.33 -8.75 11.91
C VAL A 440 -9.64 -7.88 13.12
N VAL A 441 -10.61 -8.27 13.94
CA VAL A 441 -10.94 -7.54 15.19
C VAL A 441 -9.70 -7.41 16.07
N GLY A 442 -8.94 -8.49 16.25
CA GLY A 442 -7.73 -8.52 17.07
C GLY A 442 -6.68 -7.54 16.58
N PHE A 443 -6.38 -7.50 15.28
CA PHE A 443 -5.42 -6.54 14.71
C PHE A 443 -5.83 -5.09 14.99
N PHE A 444 -7.09 -4.73 14.79
CA PHE A 444 -7.55 -3.36 15.07
C PHE A 444 -7.60 -3.03 16.57
N VAL A 445 -7.94 -3.99 17.43
CA VAL A 445 -7.86 -3.84 18.89
C VAL A 445 -6.43 -3.54 19.33
N PHE A 446 -5.45 -4.33 18.87
CA PHE A 446 -4.03 -4.08 19.18
C PHE A 446 -3.54 -2.74 18.60
N ALA A 447 -4.00 -2.33 17.42
CA ALA A 447 -3.71 -1.02 16.88
C ALA A 447 -4.23 0.09 17.83
N ILE A 448 -5.48 0.00 18.29
CA ILE A 448 -6.09 0.97 19.21
C ILE A 448 -5.34 0.99 20.56
N ILE A 449 -4.92 -0.17 21.10
CA ILE A 449 -4.12 -0.22 22.31
C ILE A 449 -2.79 0.52 22.10
N GLY A 450 -2.14 0.31 20.93
CA GLY A 450 -0.87 0.96 20.60
C GLY A 450 -0.95 2.49 20.60
N ILE A 451 -1.99 3.05 19.99
CA ILE A 451 -2.13 4.52 19.87
C ILE A 451 -2.39 5.22 21.20
N ASN A 452 -2.75 4.50 22.27
CA ASN A 452 -2.93 5.11 23.59
C ASN A 452 -1.68 5.80 24.12
N GLY A 453 -0.50 5.34 23.73
CA GLY A 453 0.78 5.95 24.06
C GLY A 453 1.01 7.34 23.46
N TYR A 454 0.28 7.74 22.44
CA TYR A 454 0.35 9.06 21.83
C TYR A 454 -0.16 10.14 22.80
N ARG A 455 0.65 11.17 23.04
CA ARG A 455 0.36 12.18 24.08
C ARG A 455 0.16 13.58 23.52
N LEU A 456 0.65 13.89 22.33
CA LEU A 456 0.61 15.22 21.76
C LEU A 456 -0.85 15.68 21.56
N THR A 457 -1.23 16.75 22.30
CA THR A 457 -2.55 17.38 22.15
C THR A 457 -2.49 18.48 21.09
N ARG A 458 -3.68 18.96 20.66
CA ARG A 458 -3.77 20.06 19.71
C ARG A 458 -3.12 21.33 20.27
N GLU A 459 -3.37 21.66 21.53
CA GLU A 459 -2.84 22.84 22.20
C GLU A 459 -1.30 22.77 22.29
N GLN A 460 -0.74 21.58 22.60
CA GLN A 460 0.69 21.37 22.62
C GLN A 460 1.31 21.51 21.23
N HIS A 461 0.66 20.97 20.19
CA HIS A 461 1.15 21.12 18.83
C HIS A 461 1.12 22.59 18.35
N GLU A 462 0.02 23.31 18.61
CA GLU A 462 -0.07 24.74 18.28
C GLU A 462 1.01 25.58 19.03
N ALA A 463 1.27 25.26 20.30
CA ALA A 463 2.35 25.89 21.06
C ALA A 463 3.75 25.54 20.49
N ASN A 464 3.96 24.30 20.06
CA ASN A 464 5.22 23.87 19.42
C ASN A 464 5.50 24.64 18.12
N LEU A 465 4.47 24.88 17.30
CA LEU A 465 4.61 25.64 16.06
C LEU A 465 5.01 27.11 16.32
N VAL A 466 4.47 27.74 17.38
CA VAL A 466 4.86 29.11 17.78
C VAL A 466 6.33 29.14 18.19
N LEU A 467 6.77 28.18 19.04
CA LEU A 467 8.17 28.09 19.48
C LEU A 467 9.16 27.83 18.32
N LEU A 468 8.76 27.03 17.32
CA LEU A 468 9.59 26.80 16.12
C LEU A 468 9.71 28.08 15.30
N ALA A 469 8.61 28.82 15.10
CA ALA A 469 8.63 30.07 14.37
C ALA A 469 9.49 31.15 15.06
N GLU A 470 9.50 31.21 16.40
CA GLU A 470 10.35 32.11 17.18
C GLU A 470 11.85 31.74 17.04
N ARG A 471 12.18 30.43 16.98
CA ARG A 471 13.56 29.98 16.75
C ARG A 471 14.08 30.27 15.33
N GLU A 472 13.22 30.21 14.32
CA GLU A 472 13.58 30.55 12.94
C GLU A 472 13.78 32.06 12.74
N ALA A 473 13.15 32.90 13.58
CA ALA A 473 13.24 34.36 13.54
C ALA A 473 14.44 34.89 14.32
N SER A 474 15.05 34.11 15.20
CA SER A 474 16.24 34.46 16.01
C SER A 474 17.54 34.00 15.37
#